data_3ff72d080d4ac2f41107ccf6c389f481
#
_entry.id   3ff72d080d4ac2f41107ccf6c389f481
#
_cell.length_a   1.000
_cell.length_b   1.000
_cell.length_c   1.000
_cell.angle_alpha   90.00
_cell.angle_beta   90.00
_cell.angle_gamma   90.00
#
_symmetry.space_group_name_H-M   'P 1'
#
loop_
_entity.id
_entity.type
_entity.pdbx_description
1 polymer ?
#
loop_
_entity_poly.entity_id
_entity_poly.type
_entity_poly.pdbx_seq_one_letter_code
_entity_poly.pdbx_strand_id
1 'polypeptide(L)'
;VTKYQKRISGPLPDRIDIHIEVPRVDYEKLSGDRMGETSEVIRKRVQAARDIQRSRLSKIDSKHPIFCNADMRVGEIWQFCKLQDEGQILMSATMSQLNLSVRAYHRILKLARTIADLAGSEEIESAI
;
A
#
# COMPACT_ATOMS: atom_id res chain seq x y z
N VAL A 1 7.86 -20.47 14.93
CA VAL A 1 7.84 -19.36 13.93
C VAL A 1 8.98 -19.54 12.94
N THR A 2 10.23 -19.71 13.37
CA THR A 2 11.44 -19.83 12.52
C THR A 2 11.42 -20.98 11.50
N LYS A 3 10.75 -22.10 11.82
CA LYS A 3 10.70 -23.28 10.91
C LYS A 3 9.74 -23.08 9.73
N TYR A 4 8.73 -22.21 9.88
CA TYR A 4 7.79 -21.86 8.83
C TYR A 4 8.37 -20.81 7.88
N GLN A 5 9.06 -19.82 8.43
CA GLN A 5 9.74 -18.77 7.64
C GLN A 5 10.83 -19.34 6.71
N LYS A 6 11.52 -20.41 7.14
CA LYS A 6 12.52 -21.10 6.29
C LYS A 6 11.92 -21.91 5.12
N ARG A 7 10.61 -22.19 5.13
CA ARG A 7 9.92 -22.91 4.04
C ARG A 7 9.39 -22.00 2.94
N ILE A 8 9.28 -20.71 3.21
CA ILE A 8 8.88 -19.73 2.19
C ILE A 8 10.14 -19.32 1.46
N SER A 9 10.27 -19.76 0.20
CA SER A 9 11.43 -19.44 -0.62
C SER A 9 11.57 -17.93 -0.88
N GLY A 10 12.80 -17.43 -0.95
CA GLY A 10 13.14 -16.01 -1.08
C GLY A 10 12.32 -15.18 -2.09
N PRO A 11 11.94 -15.70 -3.28
CA PRO A 11 11.14 -14.95 -4.25
C PRO A 11 9.68 -14.72 -3.86
N LEU A 12 9.14 -15.47 -2.90
CA LEU A 12 7.74 -15.36 -2.52
C LEU A 12 7.46 -14.17 -1.61
N PRO A 13 8.24 -13.90 -0.54
CA PRO A 13 8.11 -12.69 0.27
C PRO A 13 8.22 -11.41 -0.54
N ASP A 14 9.08 -11.38 -1.55
CA ASP A 14 9.25 -10.22 -2.44
C ASP A 14 8.02 -9.89 -3.29
N ARG A 15 7.04 -10.78 -3.34
CA ARG A 15 5.78 -10.58 -4.08
C ARG A 15 4.62 -10.17 -3.21
N ILE A 16 4.78 -10.23 -1.89
CA ILE A 16 3.75 -9.83 -0.92
C ILE A 16 4.03 -8.40 -0.49
N ASP A 17 3.08 -7.50 -0.73
CA ASP A 17 3.26 -6.07 -0.46
C ASP A 17 3.08 -5.71 1.01
N ILE A 18 2.27 -6.48 1.75
CA ILE A 18 1.92 -6.18 3.13
C ILE A 18 2.12 -7.42 3.99
N HIS A 19 2.96 -7.30 5.02
CA HIS A 19 3.17 -8.32 6.04
C HIS A 19 2.63 -7.81 7.38
N ILE A 20 1.72 -8.56 7.98
CA ILE A 20 1.13 -8.22 9.27
C ILE A 20 1.43 -9.33 10.27
N GLU A 21 2.02 -8.95 11.39
CA GLU A 21 2.15 -9.84 12.54
C GLU A 21 0.87 -9.75 13.39
N VAL A 22 0.20 -10.88 13.55
CA VAL A 22 -0.99 -10.97 14.39
C VAL A 22 -0.57 -11.58 15.74
N PRO A 23 -0.44 -10.76 16.80
CA PRO A 23 -0.10 -11.25 18.13
C PRO A 23 -1.25 -12.08 18.72
N ARG A 24 -0.93 -12.91 19.72
CA ARG A 24 -1.96 -13.61 20.51
C ARG A 24 -2.79 -12.55 21.25
N VAL A 25 -4.10 -12.72 21.21
CA VAL A 25 -5.02 -11.87 21.97
C VAL A 25 -5.17 -12.46 23.37
N ASP A 26 -4.90 -11.66 24.39
CA ASP A 26 -5.10 -12.04 25.78
C ASP A 26 -6.59 -12.21 26.07
N TYR A 27 -6.92 -13.17 26.94
CA TYR A 27 -8.31 -13.49 27.30
C TYR A 27 -9.09 -12.27 27.79
N GLU A 28 -8.46 -11.37 28.54
CA GLU A 28 -9.05 -10.13 29.05
C GLU A 28 -9.51 -9.20 27.92
N LYS A 29 -8.81 -9.19 26.79
CA LYS A 29 -9.19 -8.41 25.60
C LYS A 29 -10.31 -9.08 24.80
N LEU A 30 -10.45 -10.40 24.89
CA LEU A 30 -11.53 -11.16 24.23
C LEU A 30 -12.85 -11.05 24.99
N SER A 31 -12.80 -10.93 26.32
CA SER A 31 -13.98 -10.80 27.19
C SER A 31 -14.47 -9.36 27.34
N GLY A 32 -13.74 -8.38 26.83
CA GLY A 32 -14.12 -6.96 26.89
C GLY A 32 -15.10 -6.58 25.78
N ASP A 33 -16.08 -5.73 26.11
CA ASP A 33 -17.10 -5.18 25.20
C ASP A 33 -16.57 -4.19 24.14
N ARG A 34 -15.25 -4.15 23.91
CA ARG A 34 -14.67 -3.27 22.89
C ARG A 34 -14.91 -3.85 21.50
N MET A 35 -16.01 -3.46 20.91
CA MET A 35 -16.22 -3.69 19.49
C MET A 35 -15.26 -2.81 18.67
N GLY A 36 -14.56 -3.45 17.71
CA GLY A 36 -13.77 -2.73 16.71
C GLY A 36 -14.66 -1.95 15.75
N GLU A 37 -14.02 -1.31 14.78
CA GLU A 37 -14.71 -0.59 13.71
C GLU A 37 -15.62 -1.54 12.90
N THR A 38 -16.83 -1.12 12.58
CA THR A 38 -17.78 -1.97 11.85
C THR A 38 -17.37 -2.16 10.40
N SER A 39 -17.72 -3.31 9.82
CA SER A 39 -17.47 -3.60 8.40
C SER A 39 -18.10 -2.57 7.46
N GLU A 40 -19.20 -1.95 7.87
CA GLU A 40 -19.86 -0.90 7.08
C GLU A 40 -19.01 0.36 6.98
N VAL A 41 -18.43 0.81 8.09
CA VAL A 41 -17.55 1.98 8.13
C VAL A 41 -16.30 1.73 7.31
N ILE A 42 -15.68 0.55 7.47
CA ILE A 42 -14.51 0.15 6.68
C ILE A 42 -14.86 0.11 5.18
N ARG A 43 -16.01 -0.44 4.82
CA ARG A 43 -16.47 -0.53 3.42
C ARG A 43 -16.65 0.85 2.79
N LYS A 44 -17.24 1.81 3.50
CA LYS A 44 -17.42 3.19 3.03
C LYS A 44 -16.07 3.85 2.72
N ARG A 45 -15.09 3.71 3.62
CA ARG A 45 -13.72 4.24 3.43
C ARG A 45 -13.03 3.60 2.22
N VAL A 46 -13.11 2.29 2.10
CA VAL A 46 -12.52 1.56 0.96
C VAL A 46 -13.20 1.95 -0.35
N GLN A 47 -14.53 2.11 -0.36
CA GLN A 47 -15.27 2.50 -1.55
C GLN A 47 -14.88 3.90 -2.01
N ALA A 48 -14.76 4.86 -1.10
CA ALA A 48 -14.32 6.21 -1.42
C ALA A 48 -12.92 6.22 -2.07
N ALA A 49 -11.96 5.48 -1.51
CA ALA A 49 -10.63 5.34 -2.10
C ALA A 49 -10.68 4.71 -3.50
N ARG A 50 -11.51 3.69 -3.71
CA ARG A 50 -11.69 3.06 -5.02
C ARG A 50 -12.29 4.00 -6.05
N ASP A 51 -13.21 4.86 -5.65
CA ASP A 51 -13.82 5.83 -6.56
C ASP A 51 -12.81 6.91 -6.97
N ILE A 52 -11.93 7.33 -6.07
CA ILE A 52 -10.79 8.20 -6.38
C ILE A 52 -9.88 7.53 -7.42
N GLN A 53 -9.50 6.27 -7.21
CA GLN A 53 -8.66 5.52 -8.14
C GLN A 53 -9.30 5.40 -9.51
N ARG A 54 -10.58 5.01 -9.57
CA ARG A 54 -11.32 4.90 -10.84
C ARG A 54 -11.37 6.23 -11.58
N SER A 55 -11.69 7.33 -10.90
CA SER A 55 -11.72 8.66 -11.51
C SER A 55 -10.37 9.07 -12.07
N ARG A 56 -9.28 8.77 -11.36
CA ARG A 56 -7.90 9.05 -11.79
C ARG A 56 -7.51 8.22 -13.01
N LEU A 57 -7.76 6.91 -12.96
CA LEU A 57 -7.28 5.95 -13.94
C LEU A 57 -8.16 5.88 -15.19
N SER A 58 -9.45 6.26 -15.12
CA SER A 58 -10.35 6.32 -16.27
C SER A 58 -9.94 7.35 -17.32
N LYS A 59 -9.09 8.31 -16.95
CA LYS A 59 -8.55 9.34 -17.86
C LYS A 59 -7.42 8.82 -18.75
N ILE A 60 -6.95 7.59 -18.50
CA ILE A 60 -5.88 6.98 -19.29
C ILE A 60 -6.49 6.32 -20.51
N ASP A 61 -6.18 6.84 -21.69
CA ASP A 61 -6.52 6.19 -22.96
C ASP A 61 -5.55 5.01 -23.17
N SER A 62 -5.95 3.82 -22.77
CA SER A 62 -5.16 2.62 -22.82
C SER A 62 -5.95 1.49 -23.46
N LYS A 63 -5.31 0.77 -24.39
CA LYS A 63 -5.83 -0.50 -24.92
C LYS A 63 -6.05 -1.55 -23.83
N HIS A 64 -5.44 -1.34 -22.67
CA HIS A 64 -5.56 -2.19 -21.49
C HIS A 64 -6.02 -1.33 -20.30
N PRO A 65 -7.29 -1.37 -19.93
CA PRO A 65 -7.83 -0.56 -18.86
C PRO A 65 -7.17 -0.92 -17.51
N ILE A 66 -6.89 0.11 -16.72
CA ILE A 66 -6.31 0.01 -15.38
C ILE A 66 -7.42 0.34 -14.39
N PHE A 67 -7.67 -0.55 -13.43
CA PHE A 67 -8.79 -0.42 -12.50
C PHE A 67 -8.39 0.02 -11.09
N CYS A 68 -7.13 -0.21 -10.71
CA CYS A 68 -6.62 0.12 -9.38
C CYS A 68 -5.13 0.46 -9.43
N ASN A 69 -4.63 1.03 -8.32
CA ASN A 69 -3.22 1.40 -8.23
C ASN A 69 -2.26 0.22 -8.41
N ALA A 70 -2.66 -0.99 -8.02
CA ALA A 70 -1.83 -2.19 -8.19
C ALA A 70 -1.54 -2.50 -9.67
N ASP A 71 -2.46 -2.15 -10.57
CA ASP A 71 -2.34 -2.42 -12.01
C ASP A 71 -1.49 -1.37 -12.74
N MET A 72 -1.11 -0.26 -12.08
CA MET A 72 -0.30 0.80 -12.69
C MET A 72 1.02 0.25 -13.19
N ARG A 73 1.40 0.66 -14.39
CA ARG A 73 2.71 0.41 -14.99
C ARG A 73 3.64 1.58 -14.67
N VAL A 74 4.87 1.49 -15.13
CA VAL A 74 5.90 2.51 -14.84
C VAL A 74 5.46 3.91 -15.25
N GLY A 75 4.80 4.06 -16.41
CA GLY A 75 4.31 5.37 -16.89
C GLY A 75 3.29 6.01 -15.95
N GLU A 76 2.30 5.23 -15.50
CA GLU A 76 1.27 5.70 -14.59
C GLU A 76 1.83 5.97 -13.18
N ILE A 77 2.81 5.18 -12.72
CA ILE A 77 3.50 5.45 -11.46
C ILE A 77 4.21 6.79 -11.50
N TRP A 78 4.94 7.11 -12.57
CA TRP A 78 5.59 8.39 -12.75
C TRP A 78 4.61 9.56 -12.78
N GLN A 79 3.42 9.34 -13.32
CA GLN A 79 2.40 10.36 -13.45
C GLN A 79 1.67 10.61 -12.12
N PHE A 80 1.29 9.56 -11.39
CA PHE A 80 0.35 9.63 -10.28
C PHE A 80 0.95 9.38 -8.90
N CYS A 81 2.19 8.89 -8.81
CA CYS A 81 2.85 8.57 -7.54
C CYS A 81 4.05 9.50 -7.29
N LYS A 82 3.88 10.78 -7.56
CA LYS A 82 4.93 11.77 -7.28
C LYS A 82 5.06 11.96 -5.78
N LEU A 83 6.30 11.88 -5.29
CA LEU A 83 6.64 12.20 -3.91
C LEU A 83 7.05 13.67 -3.82
N GLN A 84 6.73 14.31 -2.70
CA GLN A 84 7.30 15.59 -2.31
C GLN A 84 8.79 15.43 -1.95
N ASP A 85 9.52 16.54 -1.82
CA ASP A 85 10.97 16.55 -1.59
C ASP A 85 11.38 15.70 -0.37
N GLU A 86 10.65 15.82 0.74
CA GLU A 86 10.90 15.02 1.93
C GLU A 86 10.70 13.53 1.69
N GLY A 87 9.63 13.16 0.98
CA GLY A 87 9.37 11.77 0.59
C GLY A 87 10.44 11.21 -0.34
N GLN A 88 10.98 12.03 -1.24
CA GLN A 88 12.07 11.63 -2.13
C GLN A 88 13.37 11.37 -1.34
N ILE A 89 13.70 12.23 -0.37
CA ILE A 89 14.88 12.07 0.49
C ILE A 89 14.76 10.76 1.30
N LEU A 90 13.60 10.55 1.94
CA LEU A 90 13.33 9.35 2.73
C LEU A 90 13.42 8.08 1.87
N MET A 91 12.82 8.11 0.69
CA MET A 91 12.84 6.97 -0.25
C MET A 91 14.26 6.67 -0.71
N SER A 92 15.06 7.70 -1.07
CA SER A 92 16.45 7.53 -1.48
C SER A 92 17.30 6.92 -0.37
N ALA A 93 17.15 7.39 0.86
CA ALA A 93 17.86 6.84 2.02
C ALA A 93 17.47 5.36 2.26
N THR A 94 16.18 5.05 2.22
CA THR A 94 15.65 3.69 2.41
C THR A 94 16.15 2.73 1.34
N MET A 95 16.12 3.16 0.08
CA MET A 95 16.62 2.36 -1.06
C MET A 95 18.10 1.99 -0.87
N SER A 96 18.91 2.96 -0.44
CA SER A 96 20.35 2.77 -0.22
C SER A 96 20.65 1.88 0.99
N GLN A 97 19.95 2.10 2.11
CA GLN A 97 20.17 1.35 3.35
C GLN A 97 19.72 -0.11 3.26
N LEU A 98 18.59 -0.36 2.61
CA LEU A 98 18.00 -1.69 2.52
C LEU A 98 18.32 -2.42 1.21
N ASN A 99 19.15 -1.83 0.34
CA ASN A 99 19.47 -2.38 -0.98
C ASN A 99 18.24 -2.83 -1.77
N LEU A 100 17.19 -2.00 -1.78
CA LEU A 100 15.93 -2.35 -2.41
C LEU A 100 16.04 -2.33 -3.94
N SER A 101 15.36 -3.26 -4.57
CA SER A 101 15.27 -3.33 -6.03
C SER A 101 14.35 -2.25 -6.61
N VAL A 102 14.51 -1.93 -7.90
CA VAL A 102 13.59 -1.04 -8.64
C VAL A 102 12.14 -1.54 -8.57
N ARG A 103 11.93 -2.85 -8.52
CA ARG A 103 10.60 -3.44 -8.32
C ARG A 103 10.03 -3.07 -6.96
N ALA A 104 10.81 -3.16 -5.89
CA ALA A 104 10.40 -2.77 -4.55
C ALA A 104 10.05 -1.27 -4.50
N TYR A 105 10.85 -0.42 -5.14
CA TYR A 105 10.57 1.01 -5.27
C TYR A 105 9.18 1.28 -5.87
N HIS A 106 8.87 0.69 -7.02
CA HIS A 106 7.56 0.87 -7.65
C HIS A 106 6.40 0.35 -6.79
N ARG A 107 6.59 -0.74 -6.05
CA ARG A 107 5.59 -1.30 -5.15
C ARG A 107 5.32 -0.38 -3.97
N ILE A 108 6.37 0.17 -3.36
CA ILE A 108 6.25 1.15 -2.28
C ILE A 108 5.47 2.38 -2.77
N LEU A 109 5.77 2.90 -3.95
CA LEU A 109 5.04 4.03 -4.51
C LEU A 109 3.55 3.74 -4.73
N LYS A 110 3.19 2.56 -5.24
CA LYS A 110 1.78 2.15 -5.40
C LYS A 110 1.07 2.03 -4.06
N LEU A 111 1.76 1.49 -3.05
CA LEU A 111 1.23 1.36 -1.70
C LEU A 111 1.02 2.73 -1.05
N ALA A 112 2.03 3.60 -1.11
CA ALA A 112 1.94 4.98 -0.61
C ALA A 112 0.78 5.74 -1.27
N ARG A 113 0.60 5.61 -2.60
CA ARG A 113 -0.55 6.21 -3.30
C ARG A 113 -1.89 5.64 -2.78
N THR A 114 -1.95 4.36 -2.50
CA THR A 114 -3.16 3.72 -1.98
C THR A 114 -3.48 4.19 -0.56
N ILE A 115 -2.47 4.37 0.28
CA ILE A 115 -2.65 4.92 1.63
C ILE A 115 -3.13 6.37 1.56
N ALA A 116 -2.56 7.19 0.67
CA ALA A 116 -3.01 8.56 0.43
C ALA A 116 -4.46 8.62 -0.06
N ASP A 117 -4.86 7.72 -0.96
CA ASP A 117 -6.26 7.61 -1.42
C ASP A 117 -7.22 7.25 -0.27
N LEU A 118 -6.81 6.35 0.63
CA LEU A 118 -7.57 5.99 1.83
C LEU A 118 -7.68 7.14 2.84
N ALA A 119 -6.66 8.00 2.90
CA ALA A 119 -6.64 9.22 3.70
C ALA A 119 -7.41 10.38 3.05
N GLY A 120 -7.79 10.24 1.75
CA GLY A 120 -8.41 11.32 0.98
C GLY A 120 -7.43 12.43 0.57
N SER A 121 -6.12 12.16 0.62
CA SER A 121 -5.08 13.11 0.22
C SER A 121 -4.79 13.04 -1.28
N GLU A 122 -4.69 14.22 -1.92
CA GLU A 122 -4.27 14.30 -3.32
C GLU A 122 -2.79 14.03 -3.51
N GLU A 123 -1.98 14.31 -2.49
CA GLU A 123 -0.53 14.16 -2.51
C GLU A 123 -0.09 12.99 -1.63
N ILE A 124 1.08 12.44 -1.93
CA ILE A 124 1.73 11.43 -1.09
C ILE A 124 2.66 12.18 -0.14
N GLU A 125 2.20 12.33 1.10
CA GLU A 125 2.95 13.00 2.16
C GLU A 125 3.96 12.06 2.81
N SER A 126 5.03 12.61 3.38
CA SER A 126 6.09 11.83 4.04
C SER A 126 5.61 11.11 5.31
N ALA A 127 4.50 11.57 5.91
CA ALA A 127 3.87 10.95 7.07
C ALA A 127 2.92 9.80 6.73
N ILE A 128 2.66 9.54 5.44
CA ILE A 128 1.86 8.45 4.91
C ILE A 128 2.78 7.27 4.56
#